data_08308682138c93d7d79078c019af36d1
#
_entry.id   08308682138c93d7d79078c019af36d1
#
_cell.length_a   1.000
_cell.length_b   1.000
_cell.length_c   1.000
_cell.angle_alpha   90.00
_cell.angle_beta   90.00
_cell.angle_gamma   90.00
#
_symmetry.space_group_name_H-M   'P 1'
#
loop_
_entity.id
_entity.type
_entity.pdbx_description
1 polymer ?
#
loop_
_entity_poly.entity_id
_entity_poly.type
_entity_poly.pdbx_seq_one_letter_code
_entity_poly.pdbx_strand_id
1 'polypeptide(L)'
;MARASELPRPVPAAGTELADLVDWARAHAADGDGRCSVLFEILDDGGRAARGPAPPVVPADPDEPPAGDLAGYRMFREALGLVRRLRSAEADRAHGRWIFLRLETAATWYTVERYYDRWPPWMPRCRYAGPSVRGLGREMSRRTPEYRPPWADLLMA
;
A
#
# COMPACT_ATOMS: atom_id res chain seq x y z
N MET A 1 -5.77 14.86 4.55
CA MET A 1 -6.02 14.46 5.95
C MET A 1 -5.66 13.00 6.12
N ALA A 2 -4.68 12.65 6.95
CA ALA A 2 -4.51 11.26 7.32
C ALA A 2 -5.77 10.83 8.08
N ARG A 3 -6.47 9.81 7.62
CA ARG A 3 -7.43 9.15 8.48
C ARG A 3 -6.66 8.56 9.65
N ALA A 4 -7.17 8.77 10.86
CA ALA A 4 -6.63 8.16 12.05
C ALA A 4 -6.43 6.66 11.84
N SER A 5 -5.41 6.09 12.49
CA SER A 5 -5.25 4.65 12.62
C SER A 5 -6.62 4.05 12.93
N GLU A 6 -7.12 3.23 12.03
CA GLU A 6 -8.42 2.60 12.26
C GLU A 6 -8.27 1.63 13.43
N LEU A 7 -9.18 1.69 14.38
CA LEU A 7 -9.25 0.74 15.48
C LEU A 7 -9.32 -0.70 14.95
N PRO A 8 -8.80 -1.70 15.69
CA PRO A 8 -8.94 -3.10 15.31
C PRO A 8 -10.39 -3.45 14.99
N ARG A 9 -10.60 -4.07 13.84
CA ARG A 9 -11.90 -4.49 13.36
C ARG A 9 -11.96 -6.00 13.24
N PRO A 10 -13.12 -6.63 13.39
CA PRO A 10 -13.27 -8.05 13.10
C PRO A 10 -12.95 -8.31 11.62
N VAL A 11 -12.43 -9.50 11.32
CA VAL A 11 -12.11 -9.91 9.95
C VAL A 11 -13.34 -9.69 9.05
N PRO A 12 -13.17 -9.03 7.88
CA PRO A 12 -14.30 -8.66 7.03
C PRO A 12 -14.95 -9.92 6.42
N ALA A 13 -16.24 -9.82 6.15
CA ALA A 13 -16.94 -10.86 5.39
C ALA A 13 -16.30 -11.02 3.99
N ALA A 14 -16.26 -12.25 3.48
CA ALA A 14 -15.75 -12.55 2.16
C ALA A 14 -16.48 -11.77 1.04
N GLY A 15 -15.80 -11.54 -0.07
CA GLY A 15 -16.39 -10.95 -1.28
C GLY A 15 -16.09 -9.46 -1.49
N THR A 16 -15.12 -8.91 -0.76
CA THR A 16 -14.62 -7.56 -1.00
C THR A 16 -13.11 -7.57 -1.23
N GLU A 17 -12.59 -6.57 -1.93
CA GLU A 17 -11.15 -6.42 -2.17
C GLU A 17 -10.34 -6.32 -0.87
N LEU A 18 -10.92 -5.71 0.16
CA LEU A 18 -10.29 -5.64 1.48
C LEU A 18 -10.27 -7.02 2.16
N ALA A 19 -11.34 -7.78 2.05
CA ALA A 19 -11.38 -9.15 2.58
C ALA A 19 -10.33 -10.03 1.92
N ASP A 20 -10.20 -9.97 0.60
CA ASP A 20 -9.20 -10.72 -0.16
C ASP A 20 -7.77 -10.40 0.31
N LEU A 21 -7.47 -9.11 0.55
CA LEU A 21 -6.16 -8.69 1.03
C LEU A 21 -5.90 -9.12 2.48
N VAL A 22 -6.90 -9.03 3.35
CA VAL A 22 -6.82 -9.49 4.75
C VAL A 22 -6.61 -11.00 4.81
N ASP A 23 -7.34 -11.76 4.02
CA ASP A 23 -7.23 -13.23 3.97
C ASP A 23 -5.86 -13.65 3.43
N TRP A 24 -5.37 -12.96 2.38
CA TRP A 24 -4.02 -13.16 1.87
C TRP A 24 -2.96 -12.92 2.97
N ALA A 25 -3.04 -11.81 3.69
CA ALA A 25 -2.08 -11.47 4.73
C ALA A 25 -2.08 -12.51 5.87
N ARG A 26 -3.25 -12.97 6.28
CA ARG A 26 -3.40 -14.01 7.31
C ARG A 26 -2.85 -15.35 6.86
N ALA A 27 -3.10 -15.74 5.62
CA ALA A 27 -2.60 -16.99 5.04
C ALA A 27 -1.06 -17.02 4.92
N HIS A 28 -0.43 -15.85 4.80
CA HIS A 28 1.03 -15.71 4.71
C HIS A 28 1.69 -15.28 6.03
N ALA A 29 0.97 -15.38 7.15
CA ALA A 29 1.54 -15.16 8.47
C ALA A 29 2.63 -16.21 8.78
N ALA A 30 3.76 -15.75 9.32
CA ALA A 30 4.93 -16.61 9.53
C ALA A 30 4.67 -17.73 10.55
N ASP A 31 3.87 -17.45 11.58
CA ASP A 31 3.68 -18.33 12.73
C ASP A 31 2.34 -19.07 12.71
N GLY A 32 1.57 -18.96 11.62
CA GLY A 32 0.26 -19.62 11.51
C GLY A 32 -0.85 -19.05 12.42
N ASP A 33 -0.56 -18.01 13.18
CA ASP A 33 -1.49 -17.32 14.08
C ASP A 33 -2.28 -16.19 13.41
N GLY A 34 -2.10 -16.03 12.11
CA GLY A 34 -2.70 -14.97 11.31
C GLY A 34 -2.06 -13.58 11.50
N ARG A 35 -0.98 -13.48 12.27
CA ARG A 35 -0.27 -12.21 12.48
C ARG A 35 0.62 -11.86 11.29
N CYS A 36 0.28 -10.78 10.63
CA CYS A 36 1.05 -10.26 9.52
C CYS A 36 0.99 -8.74 9.54
N SER A 37 2.11 -8.09 9.26
CA SER A 37 2.17 -6.64 9.04
C SER A 37 2.76 -6.39 7.67
N VAL A 38 2.03 -5.70 6.80
CA VAL A 38 2.45 -5.40 5.42
C VAL A 38 2.31 -3.92 5.14
N LEU A 39 3.31 -3.39 4.48
CA LEU A 39 3.40 -2.00 4.07
C LEU A 39 3.39 -1.94 2.55
N PHE A 40 2.58 -1.07 1.99
CA PHE A 40 2.50 -0.85 0.55
C PHE A 40 2.70 0.61 0.20
N GLU A 41 3.42 0.84 -0.89
CA GLU A 41 3.48 2.08 -1.64
C GLU A 41 3.02 1.76 -3.06
N ILE A 42 1.95 2.37 -3.52
CA ILE A 42 1.32 2.04 -4.81
C ILE A 42 1.01 3.30 -5.60
N LEU A 43 1.53 3.34 -6.82
CA LEU A 43 1.15 4.25 -7.89
C LEU A 43 0.82 3.44 -9.15
N ASP A 44 0.35 4.10 -10.20
CA ASP A 44 0.01 3.43 -11.47
C ASP A 44 1.24 2.89 -12.20
N ASP A 45 2.39 3.57 -12.04
CA ASP A 45 3.65 3.24 -12.69
C ASP A 45 4.57 2.36 -11.84
N GLY A 46 4.13 1.95 -10.66
CA GLY A 46 4.90 1.07 -9.81
C GLY A 46 4.28 0.84 -8.46
N GLY A 47 4.82 -0.13 -7.76
CA GLY A 47 4.41 -0.43 -6.39
C GLY A 47 5.49 -1.18 -5.65
N ARG A 48 5.50 -1.00 -4.34
CA ARG A 48 6.39 -1.69 -3.41
C ARG A 48 5.59 -2.29 -2.29
N ALA A 49 6.04 -3.42 -1.82
CA ALA A 49 5.49 -4.02 -0.61
C ALA A 49 6.64 -4.48 0.29
N ALA A 50 6.41 -4.42 1.60
CA ALA A 50 7.34 -4.94 2.59
C ALA A 50 6.56 -5.58 3.73
N ARG A 51 7.15 -6.60 4.36
CA ARG A 51 6.69 -7.04 5.67
C ARG A 51 7.25 -6.10 6.74
N GLY A 52 6.38 -5.58 7.59
CA GLY A 52 6.83 -4.80 8.74
C GLY A 52 7.33 -5.72 9.87
N PRO A 53 8.24 -5.21 10.73
CA PRO A 53 8.82 -3.88 10.74
C PRO A 53 10.05 -3.70 9.82
N ALA A 54 10.37 -4.70 8.98
CA ALA A 54 11.53 -4.62 8.10
C ALA A 54 11.39 -3.51 7.03
N PRO A 55 12.47 -2.81 6.70
CA PRO A 55 12.45 -1.85 5.60
C PRO A 55 12.09 -2.57 4.28
N PRO A 56 11.43 -1.87 3.35
CA PRO A 56 11.09 -2.45 2.05
C PRO A 56 12.35 -2.98 1.35
N VAL A 57 12.31 -4.24 0.98
CA VAL A 57 13.25 -4.76 -0.02
C VAL A 57 12.79 -4.20 -1.35
N VAL A 58 13.56 -3.26 -1.89
CA VAL A 58 13.30 -2.70 -3.21
C VAL A 58 13.86 -3.69 -4.23
N PRO A 59 13.03 -4.31 -5.09
CA PRO A 59 13.57 -4.93 -6.29
C PRO A 59 14.28 -3.84 -7.10
N ALA A 60 15.47 -4.08 -7.56
CA ALA A 60 16.22 -3.14 -8.39
C ALA A 60 15.50 -2.86 -9.72
N ASP A 61 14.67 -3.79 -10.15
CA ASP A 61 13.77 -3.71 -11.31
C ASP A 61 12.44 -4.36 -10.94
N PRO A 62 11.27 -3.71 -11.16
CA PRO A 62 9.97 -4.32 -10.90
C PRO A 62 9.69 -5.56 -11.77
N ASP A 63 10.40 -5.72 -12.88
CA ASP A 63 10.26 -6.85 -13.79
C ASP A 63 11.35 -7.93 -13.60
N GLU A 64 12.38 -7.65 -12.80
CA GLU A 64 13.45 -8.61 -12.52
C GLU A 64 13.23 -9.29 -11.15
N PRO A 65 13.05 -10.63 -11.13
CA PRO A 65 12.92 -11.33 -9.87
C PRO A 65 14.21 -11.19 -9.06
N PRO A 66 14.12 -10.88 -7.76
CA PRO A 66 15.31 -10.83 -6.91
C PRO A 66 16.05 -12.16 -7.01
N ALA A 67 17.35 -12.10 -7.26
CA ALA A 67 18.20 -13.27 -7.37
C ALA A 67 18.05 -14.13 -6.10
N GLY A 68 17.41 -15.29 -6.23
CA GLY A 68 17.37 -16.32 -5.21
C GLY A 68 16.03 -16.58 -4.50
N ASP A 69 14.99 -15.74 -4.61
CA ASP A 69 13.70 -15.97 -3.93
C ASP A 69 12.49 -15.84 -4.83
N LEU A 70 12.29 -16.83 -5.69
CA LEU A 70 11.11 -16.90 -6.56
C LEU A 70 9.78 -17.02 -5.78
N ALA A 71 9.78 -17.61 -4.61
CA ALA A 71 8.57 -17.77 -3.79
C ALA A 71 8.15 -16.42 -3.20
N GLY A 72 9.10 -15.68 -2.63
CA GLY A 72 8.88 -14.33 -2.12
C GLY A 72 8.43 -13.37 -3.23
N TYR A 73 9.03 -13.46 -4.41
CA TYR A 73 8.64 -12.64 -5.57
C TYR A 73 7.18 -12.91 -6.01
N ARG A 74 6.77 -14.16 -6.13
CA ARG A 74 5.38 -14.52 -6.47
C ARG A 74 4.40 -14.01 -5.44
N MET A 75 4.73 -14.18 -4.16
CA MET A 75 3.92 -13.67 -3.05
C MET A 75 3.75 -12.15 -3.13
N PHE A 76 4.81 -11.40 -3.42
CA PHE A 76 4.70 -9.95 -3.60
C PHE A 76 3.87 -9.55 -4.81
N ARG A 77 4.01 -10.24 -5.93
CA ARG A 77 3.19 -9.97 -7.11
C ARG A 77 1.71 -10.19 -6.86
N GLU A 78 1.37 -11.23 -6.12
CA GLU A 78 -0.02 -11.51 -5.71
C GLU A 78 -0.54 -10.38 -4.82
N ALA A 79 0.21 -10.01 -3.78
CA ALA A 79 -0.14 -8.92 -2.88
C ALA A 79 -0.34 -7.59 -3.62
N LEU A 80 0.56 -7.25 -4.54
CA LEU A 80 0.44 -6.03 -5.35
C LEU A 80 -0.81 -6.05 -6.24
N GLY A 81 -1.19 -7.22 -6.76
CA GLY A 81 -2.44 -7.39 -7.51
C GLY A 81 -3.67 -7.12 -6.64
N LEU A 82 -3.71 -7.69 -5.44
CA LEU A 82 -4.79 -7.49 -4.47
C LEU A 82 -4.91 -6.02 -4.03
N VAL A 83 -3.80 -5.42 -3.66
CA VAL A 83 -3.78 -4.04 -3.17
C VAL A 83 -4.12 -3.01 -4.26
N ARG A 84 -3.78 -3.29 -5.53
CA ARG A 84 -4.19 -2.46 -6.66
C ARG A 84 -5.69 -2.51 -6.89
N ARG A 85 -6.32 -3.69 -6.76
CA ARG A 85 -7.78 -3.82 -6.84
C ARG A 85 -8.45 -3.04 -5.72
N LEU A 86 -7.99 -3.20 -4.47
CA LEU A 86 -8.49 -2.44 -3.33
C LEU A 86 -8.37 -0.93 -3.55
N ARG A 87 -7.20 -0.46 -3.99
CA ARG A 87 -6.95 0.95 -4.29
C ARG A 87 -7.89 1.51 -5.35
N SER A 88 -8.21 0.71 -6.36
CA SER A 88 -9.16 1.09 -7.41
C SER A 88 -10.60 1.11 -6.91
N ALA A 89 -11.00 0.15 -6.09
CA ALA A 89 -12.32 0.09 -5.50
C ALA A 89 -12.59 1.23 -4.50
N GLU A 90 -11.55 1.69 -3.80
CA GLU A 90 -11.62 2.80 -2.85
C GLU A 90 -11.35 4.18 -3.48
N ALA A 91 -11.20 4.25 -4.79
CA ALA A 91 -10.98 5.51 -5.48
C ALA A 91 -12.14 6.47 -5.28
N ASP A 92 -11.82 7.69 -4.88
CA ASP A 92 -12.78 8.79 -4.69
C ASP A 92 -12.52 9.89 -5.71
N ARG A 93 -13.58 10.48 -6.26
CA ARG A 93 -13.44 11.52 -7.29
C ARG A 93 -12.78 12.78 -6.76
N ALA A 94 -12.99 13.11 -5.50
CA ALA A 94 -12.46 14.31 -4.88
C ALA A 94 -11.05 14.10 -4.36
N HIS A 95 -10.86 13.08 -3.50
CA HIS A 95 -9.60 12.81 -2.80
C HIS A 95 -8.61 11.98 -3.64
N GLY A 96 -9.05 11.39 -4.75
CA GLY A 96 -8.23 10.47 -5.52
C GLY A 96 -8.06 9.13 -4.82
N ARG A 97 -6.86 8.56 -4.95
CA ARG A 97 -6.51 7.26 -4.38
C ARG A 97 -5.37 7.43 -3.37
N TRP A 98 -5.38 6.59 -2.34
CA TRP A 98 -4.28 6.56 -1.39
C TRP A 98 -2.98 6.06 -2.07
N ILE A 99 -1.84 6.48 -1.52
CA ILE A 99 -0.50 6.15 -2.03
C ILE A 99 0.17 5.09 -1.16
N PHE A 100 -0.04 5.18 0.16
CA PHE A 100 0.52 4.23 1.11
C PHE A 100 -0.59 3.54 1.89
N LEU A 101 -0.38 2.26 2.16
CA LEU A 101 -1.27 1.45 2.98
C LEU A 101 -0.44 0.60 3.94
N ARG A 102 -0.84 0.57 5.20
CA ARG A 102 -0.38 -0.40 6.19
C ARG A 102 -1.54 -1.31 6.55
N LEU A 103 -1.33 -2.59 6.47
CA LEU A 103 -2.26 -3.61 6.91
C LEU A 103 -1.60 -4.42 8.03
N GLU A 104 -2.28 -4.53 9.16
CA GLU A 104 -1.94 -5.47 10.22
C GLU A 104 -3.09 -6.44 10.43
N THR A 105 -2.77 -7.72 10.54
CA THR A 105 -3.76 -8.77 10.76
C THR A 105 -3.40 -9.62 11.97
N ALA A 106 -4.40 -10.29 12.50
CA ALA A 106 -4.30 -11.37 13.46
C ALA A 106 -5.40 -12.41 13.17
N ALA A 107 -5.52 -13.44 13.99
CA ALA A 107 -6.51 -14.50 13.79
C ALA A 107 -7.94 -13.97 13.67
N THR A 108 -8.31 -12.95 14.46
CA THR A 108 -9.69 -12.49 14.60
C THR A 108 -9.91 -11.02 14.26
N TRP A 109 -8.85 -10.27 14.00
CA TRP A 109 -8.96 -8.83 13.72
C TRP A 109 -7.97 -8.36 12.67
N TYR A 110 -8.20 -7.16 12.15
CA TYR A 110 -7.27 -6.43 11.30
C TYR A 110 -7.33 -4.93 11.61
N THR A 111 -6.26 -4.22 11.23
CA THR A 111 -6.23 -2.76 11.12
C THR A 111 -5.71 -2.37 9.76
N VAL A 112 -6.17 -1.26 9.23
CA VAL A 112 -5.69 -0.71 7.98
C VAL A 112 -5.53 0.80 8.09
N GLU A 113 -4.40 1.31 7.64
CA GLU A 113 -4.11 2.74 7.58
C GLU A 113 -3.87 3.13 6.13
N ARG A 114 -4.43 4.27 5.70
CA ARG A 114 -4.31 4.80 4.35
C ARG A 114 -3.78 6.21 4.37
N TYR A 115 -2.79 6.48 3.52
CA TYR A 115 -2.18 7.80 3.39
C TYR A 115 -2.30 8.30 1.97
N TYR A 116 -2.84 9.48 1.80
CA TYR A 116 -3.16 10.07 0.50
C TYR A 116 -2.13 11.09 0.04
N ASP A 117 -1.61 11.92 0.91
CA ASP A 117 -0.88 13.13 0.57
C ASP A 117 0.35 13.41 1.44
N ARG A 118 0.67 12.52 2.37
CA ARG A 118 1.85 12.66 3.20
C ARG A 118 2.61 11.34 3.36
N TRP A 119 3.88 11.47 3.62
CA TRP A 119 4.73 10.35 3.97
C TRP A 119 4.33 9.79 5.34
N PRO A 120 3.97 8.52 5.44
CA PRO A 120 3.57 7.96 6.72
C PRO A 120 4.75 7.83 7.69
N PRO A 121 4.52 7.98 9.01
CA PRO A 121 5.60 7.94 10.00
C PRO A 121 6.29 6.58 10.10
N TRP A 122 5.61 5.51 9.69
CA TRP A 122 6.15 4.15 9.69
C TRP A 122 6.94 3.80 8.42
N MET A 123 6.91 4.65 7.39
CA MET A 123 7.68 4.41 6.17
C MET A 123 9.07 5.04 6.33
N PRO A 124 10.15 4.28 6.14
CA PRO A 124 11.50 4.83 6.23
C PRO A 124 11.73 5.96 5.24
N ARG A 125 12.21 7.10 5.73
CA ARG A 125 12.66 8.24 4.91
C ARG A 125 14.09 8.06 4.44
N CYS A 126 14.52 6.85 4.21
CA CYS A 126 15.88 6.60 3.79
C CYS A 126 16.02 6.68 2.27
N ARG A 127 17.24 6.61 1.81
CA ARG A 127 17.83 6.77 0.46
C ARG A 127 17.09 6.15 -0.72
N TYR A 128 15.95 5.54 -0.51
CA TYR A 128 15.12 4.99 -1.56
C TYR A 128 14.31 6.11 -2.18
N ALA A 129 14.36 6.18 -3.50
CA ALA A 129 13.42 7.00 -4.23
C ALA A 129 12.02 6.64 -3.73
N GLY A 130 11.32 7.61 -3.15
CA GLY A 130 9.91 7.51 -2.84
C GLY A 130 9.08 7.27 -4.10
N PRO A 131 7.77 7.48 -4.05
CA PRO A 131 6.92 7.45 -5.23
C PRO A 131 7.51 8.29 -6.35
N SER A 132 7.43 7.82 -7.59
CA SER A 132 7.98 8.57 -8.71
C SER A 132 7.29 9.93 -8.83
N VAL A 133 8.06 10.99 -9.14
CA VAL A 133 7.53 12.34 -9.38
C VAL A 133 6.43 12.32 -10.43
N ARG A 134 6.65 11.56 -11.51
CA ARG A 134 5.68 11.39 -12.60
C ARG A 134 4.39 10.69 -12.13
N GLY A 135 4.51 9.64 -11.34
CA GLY A 135 3.37 8.91 -10.77
C GLY A 135 2.57 9.76 -9.80
N LEU A 136 3.26 10.50 -8.92
CA LEU A 136 2.62 11.47 -8.02
C LEU A 136 1.89 12.58 -8.79
N GLY A 137 2.52 13.17 -9.80
CA GLY A 137 1.89 14.18 -10.64
C GLY A 137 0.60 13.70 -11.29
N ARG A 138 0.60 12.48 -11.84
CA ARG A 138 -0.62 11.87 -12.41
C ARG A 138 -1.70 11.64 -11.35
N GLU A 139 -1.34 11.19 -10.16
CA GLU A 139 -2.30 10.99 -9.07
C GLU A 139 -2.91 12.33 -8.63
N MET A 140 -2.08 13.36 -8.48
CA MET A 140 -2.54 14.69 -8.09
C MET A 140 -3.44 15.32 -9.15
N SER A 141 -3.14 15.14 -10.44
CA SER A 141 -3.97 15.67 -11.53
C SER A 141 -5.40 15.10 -11.57
N ARG A 142 -5.61 13.92 -11.00
CA ARG A 142 -6.94 13.28 -10.91
C ARG A 142 -7.80 13.80 -9.77
N ARG A 143 -7.19 14.47 -8.79
CA ARG A 143 -7.91 15.02 -7.63
C ARG A 143 -8.53 16.36 -7.97
N THR A 144 -9.63 16.68 -7.33
CA THR A 144 -10.15 18.05 -7.39
C THR A 144 -9.18 19.00 -6.68
N PRO A 145 -9.06 20.28 -7.13
CA PRO A 145 -8.07 21.21 -6.59
C PRO A 145 -8.06 21.34 -5.08
N GLU A 146 -9.23 21.31 -4.44
CA GLU A 146 -9.37 21.47 -2.99
C GLU A 146 -8.71 20.33 -2.18
N TYR A 147 -8.50 19.17 -2.82
CA TYR A 147 -7.91 17.99 -2.20
C TYR A 147 -6.46 17.75 -2.63
N ARG A 148 -5.88 18.71 -3.33
CA ARG A 148 -4.45 18.66 -3.66
C ARG A 148 -3.64 19.27 -2.54
N PRO A 149 -2.58 18.60 -2.07
CA PRO A 149 -1.66 19.21 -1.12
C PRO A 149 -0.89 20.37 -1.79
N PRO A 150 -0.41 21.35 -1.02
CA PRO A 150 0.29 22.53 -1.58
C PRO A 150 1.51 22.18 -2.46
N TRP A 151 2.17 21.07 -2.22
CA TRP A 151 3.31 20.61 -3.01
C TRP A 151 2.91 20.02 -4.38
N ALA A 152 1.64 19.71 -4.60
CA ALA A 152 1.19 19.07 -5.85
C ALA A 152 1.43 19.96 -7.07
N ASP A 153 1.30 21.26 -6.93
CA ASP A 153 1.49 22.21 -8.04
C ASP A 153 2.94 22.19 -8.57
N LEU A 154 3.91 21.85 -7.71
CA LEU A 154 5.32 21.70 -8.11
C LEU A 154 5.55 20.49 -9.03
N LEU A 155 4.64 19.51 -9.01
CA LEU A 155 4.74 18.29 -9.81
C LEU A 155 3.94 18.37 -11.12
N MET A 156 3.07 19.34 -11.24
CA MET A 156 2.16 19.49 -12.38
C MET A 156 2.57 20.64 -13.31
N ALA A 157 3.62 21.37 -12.96
CA ALA A 157 4.19 22.46 -13.73
C ALA A 157 4.94 21.97 -14.99
#